data_7a06c499898f50a90ff43683b8024782
#
_entry.id   7a06c499898f50a90ff43683b8024782
#
_cell.length_a   1.000
_cell.length_b   1.000
_cell.length_c   1.000
_cell.angle_alpha   90.00
_cell.angle_beta   90.00
_cell.angle_gamma   90.00
#
_symmetry.space_group_name_H-M   'P 1'
#
loop_
_entity.id
_entity.type
_entity.pdbx_description
1 polymer ?
#
loop_
_entity_poly.entity_id
_entity_poly.type
_entity_poly.pdbx_seq_one_letter_code
_entity_poly.pdbx_strand_id
1 'polypeptide(L)'
;GFQIGVAFMLSLLIGPIISSKVGLQGLFWTIALLSLISMLLVFSLNQSKPIRYYRLSISAFSETLTKELITLDLSIFSLHLILAAGFIVMPLLIVENQIVSMAENWHLYLPAIFLSFLGMLPLIVISEKFKKTKYILMLCISLLILSQLIFLNASLNFQLFLVTLTIFFIAFNSIEALLPSLLSRTADTEKRGLAMGIFSTSQFLGTFFGGAIGGLIYDIYDLNSVFLFTIFVAIIWWFLMLLMPLKTKKLKEK
;
A
#
# COMPACT_ATOMS: atom_id res chain seq x y z
N GLY A 1 -3.57 -8.04 -4.49
CA GLY A 1 -2.17 -7.58 -4.26
C GLY A 1 -1.32 -7.64 -5.51
N PHE A 2 -1.11 -8.83 -6.09
CA PHE A 2 -0.24 -8.98 -7.29
C PHE A 2 -0.64 -8.07 -8.46
N GLN A 3 -1.91 -8.01 -8.80
CA GLN A 3 -2.41 -7.16 -9.91
C GLN A 3 -2.17 -5.67 -9.65
N ILE A 4 -2.37 -5.22 -8.41
CA ILE A 4 -2.13 -3.82 -8.02
C ILE A 4 -0.64 -3.50 -8.16
N GLY A 5 0.23 -4.39 -7.67
CA GLY A 5 1.68 -4.22 -7.79
C GLY A 5 2.16 -4.17 -9.24
N VAL A 6 1.65 -5.05 -10.12
CA VAL A 6 1.96 -5.02 -11.55
C VAL A 6 1.47 -3.73 -12.20
N ALA A 7 0.25 -3.27 -11.89
CA ALA A 7 -0.28 -2.01 -12.41
C ALA A 7 0.56 -0.82 -11.95
N PHE A 8 0.99 -0.81 -10.68
CA PHE A 8 1.86 0.23 -10.14
C PHE A 8 3.24 0.26 -10.84
N MET A 9 3.86 -0.91 -11.03
CA MET A 9 5.13 -1.02 -11.76
C MET A 9 4.98 -0.52 -13.22
N LEU A 10 3.91 -0.93 -13.91
CA LEU A 10 3.63 -0.47 -15.27
C LEU A 10 3.41 1.05 -15.32
N SER A 11 2.72 1.62 -14.33
CA SER A 11 2.47 3.07 -14.28
C SER A 11 3.76 3.88 -14.10
N LEU A 12 4.72 3.37 -13.31
CA LEU A 12 6.02 4.01 -13.12
C LEU A 12 6.90 3.97 -14.38
N LEU A 13 6.73 2.96 -15.23
CA LEU A 13 7.44 2.86 -16.51
C LEU A 13 6.76 3.70 -17.59
N ILE A 14 5.46 3.53 -17.74
CA ILE A 14 4.70 4.10 -18.85
C ILE A 14 4.40 5.58 -18.59
N GLY A 15 4.18 5.97 -17.33
CA GLY A 15 3.86 7.34 -16.94
C GLY A 15 4.85 8.38 -17.44
N PRO A 16 6.16 8.26 -17.12
CA PRO A 16 7.18 9.19 -17.61
C PRO A 16 7.29 9.23 -19.14
N ILE A 17 7.13 8.06 -19.82
CA ILE A 17 7.19 7.96 -21.28
C ILE A 17 6.02 8.73 -21.92
N ILE A 18 4.80 8.57 -21.39
CA ILE A 18 3.64 9.30 -21.87
C ILE A 18 3.82 10.79 -21.58
N SER A 19 4.20 11.15 -20.35
CA SER A 19 4.38 12.54 -19.93
C SER A 19 5.42 13.25 -20.78
N SER A 20 6.52 12.62 -21.16
CA SER A 20 7.57 13.21 -21.99
C SER A 20 7.14 13.42 -23.45
N LYS A 21 6.24 12.57 -23.98
CA LYS A 21 5.80 12.64 -25.39
C LYS A 21 4.56 13.52 -25.61
N VAL A 22 3.58 13.45 -24.70
CA VAL A 22 2.26 14.10 -24.86
C VAL A 22 1.89 14.99 -23.67
N GLY A 23 2.83 15.23 -22.76
CA GLY A 23 2.65 16.10 -21.60
C GLY A 23 1.67 15.56 -20.55
N LEU A 24 1.40 16.37 -19.53
CA LEU A 24 0.51 16.03 -18.44
C LEU A 24 -0.93 15.75 -18.91
N GLN A 25 -1.41 16.52 -19.91
CA GLN A 25 -2.73 16.30 -20.50
C GLN A 25 -2.86 14.92 -21.14
N GLY A 26 -1.80 14.43 -21.77
CA GLY A 26 -1.78 13.08 -22.36
C GLY A 26 -1.92 11.97 -21.32
N LEU A 27 -1.39 12.15 -20.10
CA LEU A 27 -1.62 11.21 -19.00
C LEU A 27 -3.10 11.14 -18.61
N PHE A 28 -3.78 12.28 -18.49
CA PHE A 28 -5.22 12.29 -18.17
C PHE A 28 -6.05 11.64 -19.27
N TRP A 29 -5.74 11.89 -20.56
CA TRP A 29 -6.44 11.20 -21.66
C TRP A 29 -6.18 9.70 -21.66
N THR A 30 -4.96 9.26 -21.33
CA THR A 30 -4.65 7.83 -21.20
C THR A 30 -5.45 7.18 -20.09
N ILE A 31 -5.55 7.82 -18.92
CA ILE A 31 -6.37 7.33 -17.80
C ILE A 31 -7.85 7.27 -18.19
N ALA A 32 -8.37 8.30 -18.87
CA ALA A 32 -9.75 8.34 -19.34
C ALA A 32 -10.05 7.18 -20.33
N LEU A 33 -9.13 6.94 -21.27
CA LEU A 33 -9.26 5.83 -22.23
C LEU A 33 -9.24 4.46 -21.54
N LEU A 34 -8.30 4.24 -20.60
CA LEU A 34 -8.23 2.98 -19.83
C LEU A 34 -9.48 2.78 -18.97
N SER A 35 -10.03 3.85 -18.40
CA SER A 35 -11.28 3.81 -17.64
C SER A 35 -12.47 3.44 -18.53
N LEU A 36 -12.54 3.99 -19.74
CA LEU A 36 -13.57 3.64 -20.72
C LEU A 36 -13.47 2.17 -21.15
N ILE A 37 -12.26 1.69 -21.44
CA ILE A 37 -12.02 0.27 -21.75
C ILE A 37 -12.47 -0.62 -20.58
N SER A 38 -12.11 -0.26 -19.35
CA SER A 38 -12.53 -1.01 -18.15
C SER A 38 -14.06 -1.05 -18.01
N MET A 39 -14.73 0.06 -18.27
CA MET A 39 -16.20 0.13 -18.27
C MET A 39 -16.81 -0.81 -19.33
N LEU A 40 -16.28 -0.80 -20.54
CA LEU A 40 -16.75 -1.70 -21.62
C LEU A 40 -16.52 -3.17 -21.27
N LEU A 41 -15.38 -3.51 -20.66
CA LEU A 41 -15.11 -4.88 -20.22
C LEU A 41 -16.11 -5.36 -19.15
N VAL A 42 -16.54 -4.50 -18.23
CA VAL A 42 -17.56 -4.84 -17.22
C VAL A 42 -18.88 -5.23 -17.88
N PHE A 43 -19.30 -4.57 -18.96
CA PHE A 43 -20.51 -4.94 -19.70
C PHE A 43 -20.42 -6.31 -20.38
N SER A 44 -19.21 -6.79 -20.67
CA SER A 44 -18.99 -8.11 -21.27
C SER A 44 -19.05 -9.27 -20.25
N LEU A 45 -19.03 -8.96 -18.95
CA LEU A 45 -19.07 -9.97 -17.91
C LEU A 45 -20.49 -10.50 -17.72
N ASN A 46 -20.65 -11.83 -17.80
CA ASN A 46 -21.91 -12.48 -17.46
C ASN A 46 -22.27 -12.21 -16.00
N GLN A 47 -23.43 -11.62 -15.77
CA GLN A 47 -23.94 -11.40 -14.43
C GLN A 47 -24.19 -12.75 -13.74
N SER A 48 -23.37 -13.09 -12.78
CA SER A 48 -23.69 -14.15 -11.83
C SER A 48 -24.96 -13.76 -11.07
N LYS A 49 -25.87 -14.74 -10.84
CA LYS A 49 -27.12 -14.50 -10.10
C LYS A 49 -26.81 -13.75 -8.81
N PRO A 50 -27.55 -12.68 -8.49
CA PRO A 50 -27.29 -11.89 -7.29
C PRO A 50 -27.43 -12.79 -6.06
N ILE A 51 -26.32 -12.97 -5.38
CA ILE A 51 -26.34 -13.54 -4.02
C ILE A 51 -27.09 -12.51 -3.17
N ARG A 52 -28.17 -12.91 -2.51
CA ARG A 52 -29.05 -12.14 -1.63
C ARG A 52 -28.57 -10.71 -1.37
N TYR A 53 -29.34 -9.72 -1.78
CA TYR A 53 -29.07 -8.31 -1.47
C TYR A 53 -29.07 -8.14 0.08
N TYR A 54 -27.88 -7.95 0.62
CA TYR A 54 -27.77 -7.50 2.01
C TYR A 54 -28.22 -6.04 2.05
N ARG A 55 -29.31 -5.75 2.75
CA ARG A 55 -29.73 -4.37 2.95
C ARG A 55 -28.66 -3.66 3.77
N LEU A 56 -28.01 -2.66 3.18
CA LEU A 56 -27.11 -1.76 3.89
C LEU A 56 -27.95 -1.03 4.96
N SER A 57 -27.67 -1.33 6.22
CA SER A 57 -28.28 -0.67 7.37
C SER A 57 -27.16 -0.20 8.31
N ILE A 58 -27.44 0.79 9.14
CA ILE A 58 -26.48 1.27 10.14
C ILE A 58 -26.10 0.12 11.10
N SER A 59 -27.03 -0.78 11.42
CA SER A 59 -26.75 -1.97 12.22
C SER A 59 -25.76 -2.91 11.51
N ALA A 60 -25.92 -3.13 10.21
CA ALA A 60 -24.99 -3.96 9.42
C ALA A 60 -23.58 -3.40 9.40
N PHE A 61 -23.46 -2.08 9.31
CA PHE A 61 -22.16 -1.39 9.38
C PHE A 61 -21.51 -1.59 10.77
N SER A 62 -22.26 -1.32 11.85
CA SER A 62 -21.77 -1.51 13.22
C SER A 62 -21.37 -2.96 13.53
N GLU A 63 -22.14 -3.93 13.05
CA GLU A 63 -21.84 -5.35 13.22
C GLU A 63 -20.61 -5.83 12.40
N THR A 64 -20.28 -5.11 11.33
CA THR A 64 -19.08 -5.40 10.52
C THR A 64 -17.81 -4.85 11.19
N LEU A 65 -17.91 -3.83 12.02
CA LEU A 65 -16.78 -3.22 12.74
C LEU A 65 -16.35 -4.07 13.94
N THR A 66 -15.85 -5.27 13.68
CA THR A 66 -15.19 -6.08 14.71
C THR A 66 -13.78 -5.57 15.01
N LYS A 67 -13.26 -5.89 16.19
CA LYS A 67 -11.90 -5.47 16.57
C LYS A 67 -10.84 -5.94 15.55
N GLU A 68 -11.01 -7.14 15.02
CA GLU A 68 -10.13 -7.71 14.00
C GLU A 68 -10.20 -6.90 12.69
N LEU A 69 -11.42 -6.57 12.21
CA LEU A 69 -11.59 -5.82 10.97
C LEU A 69 -11.11 -4.38 11.10
N ILE A 70 -11.41 -3.71 12.21
CA ILE A 70 -10.88 -2.36 12.51
C ILE A 70 -9.35 -2.36 12.50
N THR A 71 -8.71 -3.43 13.02
CA THR A 71 -7.23 -3.51 12.96
C THR A 71 -6.72 -3.58 11.53
N LEU A 72 -7.39 -4.33 10.67
CA LEU A 72 -7.01 -4.43 9.25
C LEU A 72 -7.24 -3.10 8.53
N ASP A 73 -8.35 -2.40 8.84
CA ASP A 73 -8.67 -1.09 8.29
C ASP A 73 -7.65 -0.03 8.72
N LEU A 74 -7.25 -0.02 10.00
CA LEU A 74 -6.19 0.86 10.49
C LEU A 74 -4.82 0.49 9.91
N SER A 75 -4.58 -0.80 9.63
CA SER A 75 -3.33 -1.25 9.04
C SER A 75 -3.18 -0.76 7.60
N ILE A 76 -4.23 -0.90 6.77
CA ILE A 76 -4.18 -0.40 5.39
C ILE A 76 -4.14 1.12 5.33
N PHE A 77 -4.85 1.81 6.24
CA PHE A 77 -4.78 3.26 6.40
C PHE A 77 -3.35 3.70 6.69
N SER A 78 -2.69 3.11 7.71
CA SER A 78 -1.31 3.47 8.10
C SER A 78 -0.31 3.18 6.98
N LEU A 79 -0.45 2.05 6.29
CA LEU A 79 0.39 1.67 5.17
C LEU A 79 0.37 2.74 4.06
N HIS A 80 -0.83 3.16 3.66
CA HIS A 80 -1.01 4.12 2.59
C HIS A 80 -0.71 5.57 3.02
N LEU A 81 -0.91 5.90 4.29
CA LEU A 81 -0.47 7.17 4.85
C LEU A 81 1.06 7.30 4.76
N ILE A 82 1.80 6.25 5.17
CA ILE A 82 3.27 6.21 5.07
C ILE A 82 3.73 6.30 3.62
N LEU A 83 3.09 5.55 2.72
CA LEU A 83 3.39 5.59 1.29
C LEU A 83 3.23 7.00 0.73
N ALA A 84 2.05 7.60 0.91
CA ALA A 84 1.72 8.89 0.31
C ALA A 84 2.59 10.02 0.86
N ALA A 85 2.85 10.06 2.17
CA ALA A 85 3.77 11.02 2.78
C ALA A 85 5.19 10.84 2.26
N GLY A 86 5.68 9.60 2.18
CA GLY A 86 7.01 9.28 1.65
C GLY A 86 7.18 9.68 0.19
N PHE A 87 6.16 9.47 -0.65
CA PHE A 87 6.22 9.83 -2.08
C PHE A 87 6.26 11.35 -2.35
N ILE A 88 5.93 12.19 -1.38
CA ILE A 88 6.16 13.63 -1.47
C ILE A 88 7.66 13.94 -1.38
N VAL A 89 8.35 13.31 -0.42
CA VAL A 89 9.73 13.68 -0.06
C VAL A 89 10.80 12.80 -0.74
N MET A 90 10.49 11.56 -1.11
CA MET A 90 11.47 10.67 -1.77
C MET A 90 12.06 11.24 -3.06
N PRO A 91 11.28 11.83 -4.00
CA PRO A 91 11.85 12.44 -5.19
C PRO A 91 12.75 13.64 -4.86
N LEU A 92 12.39 14.42 -3.84
CA LEU A 92 13.18 15.56 -3.38
C LEU A 92 14.51 15.10 -2.78
N LEU A 93 14.48 14.04 -1.96
CA LEU A 93 15.66 13.44 -1.36
C LEU A 93 16.66 12.95 -2.43
N ILE A 94 16.16 12.39 -3.54
CA ILE A 94 16.99 11.96 -4.68
C ILE A 94 17.71 13.14 -5.29
N VAL A 95 17.02 14.27 -5.47
CA VAL A 95 17.59 15.49 -6.07
C VAL A 95 18.58 16.16 -5.12
N GLU A 96 18.24 16.32 -3.84
CA GLU A 96 19.12 16.93 -2.83
C GLU A 96 20.44 16.18 -2.67
N ASN A 97 20.39 14.85 -2.70
CA ASN A 97 21.59 14.00 -2.62
C ASN A 97 22.29 13.79 -3.98
N GLN A 98 21.81 14.41 -5.05
CA GLN A 98 22.36 14.29 -6.42
C GLN A 98 22.52 12.82 -6.86
N ILE A 99 21.61 11.95 -6.45
CA ILE A 99 21.69 10.50 -6.69
C ILE A 99 21.49 10.19 -8.18
N VAL A 100 20.41 10.74 -8.76
CA VAL A 100 20.09 10.72 -10.20
C VAL A 100 19.28 11.97 -10.55
N SER A 101 19.22 12.32 -11.82
CA SER A 101 18.32 13.38 -12.28
C SER A 101 16.85 12.97 -12.14
N MET A 102 15.94 13.95 -12.07
CA MET A 102 14.49 13.70 -12.03
C MET A 102 14.00 12.82 -13.19
N ALA A 103 14.55 12.98 -14.38
CA ALA A 103 14.21 12.20 -15.57
C ALA A 103 14.69 10.73 -15.49
N GLU A 104 15.66 10.46 -14.64
CA GLU A 104 16.30 9.15 -14.48
C GLU A 104 15.85 8.39 -13.24
N ASN A 105 14.90 8.91 -12.46
CA ASN A 105 14.36 8.28 -11.25
C ASN A 105 13.90 6.84 -11.48
N TRP A 106 13.49 6.49 -12.69
CA TRP A 106 13.09 5.14 -13.05
C TRP A 106 14.22 4.10 -12.88
N HIS A 107 15.51 4.52 -12.95
CA HIS A 107 16.65 3.65 -12.68
C HIS A 107 16.70 3.18 -11.22
N LEU A 108 16.06 3.89 -10.30
CA LEU A 108 15.91 3.50 -8.90
C LEU A 108 14.60 2.73 -8.65
N TYR A 109 13.47 3.29 -9.09
CA TYR A 109 12.16 2.72 -8.79
C TYR A 109 11.93 1.38 -9.48
N LEU A 110 12.33 1.24 -10.75
CA LEU A 110 12.09 0.00 -11.49
C LEU A 110 12.82 -1.20 -10.90
N PRO A 111 14.16 -1.16 -10.68
CA PRO A 111 14.86 -2.27 -10.05
C PRO A 111 14.35 -2.54 -8.62
N ALA A 112 14.09 -1.49 -7.82
CA ALA A 112 13.59 -1.66 -6.46
C ALA A 112 12.25 -2.39 -6.44
N ILE A 113 11.30 -2.01 -7.29
CA ILE A 113 10.00 -2.66 -7.38
C ILE A 113 10.14 -4.09 -7.90
N PHE A 114 10.93 -4.31 -8.94
CA PHE A 114 11.17 -5.65 -9.48
C PHE A 114 11.77 -6.59 -8.41
N LEU A 115 12.83 -6.15 -7.73
CA LEU A 115 13.46 -6.92 -6.65
C LEU A 115 12.50 -7.13 -5.47
N SER A 116 11.62 -6.16 -5.20
CA SER A 116 10.64 -6.28 -4.13
C SER A 116 9.61 -7.39 -4.38
N PHE A 117 9.22 -7.64 -5.63
CA PHE A 117 8.37 -8.79 -5.96
C PHE A 117 9.05 -10.12 -5.64
N LEU A 118 10.34 -10.25 -5.93
CA LEU A 118 11.10 -11.44 -5.57
C LEU A 118 11.22 -11.60 -4.05
N GLY A 119 11.43 -10.49 -3.33
CA GLY A 119 11.57 -10.49 -1.87
C GLY A 119 10.26 -10.72 -1.13
N MET A 120 9.10 -10.31 -1.67
CA MET A 120 7.80 -10.53 -1.02
C MET A 120 7.32 -11.97 -1.12
N LEU A 121 7.68 -12.72 -2.19
CA LEU A 121 7.20 -14.09 -2.41
C LEU A 121 7.52 -15.01 -1.23
N PRO A 122 8.76 -15.11 -0.72
CA PRO A 122 9.06 -15.96 0.44
C PRO A 122 8.30 -15.53 1.69
N LEU A 123 8.07 -14.24 1.91
CA LEU A 123 7.31 -13.74 3.07
C LEU A 123 5.84 -14.19 3.00
N ILE A 124 5.22 -14.11 1.82
CA ILE A 124 3.84 -14.59 1.61
C ILE A 124 3.78 -16.10 1.82
N VAL A 125 4.70 -16.87 1.21
CA VAL A 125 4.74 -18.33 1.34
C VAL A 125 4.93 -18.75 2.80
N ILE A 126 5.85 -18.12 3.54
CA ILE A 126 6.08 -18.39 4.96
C ILE A 126 4.82 -18.05 5.78
N SER A 127 4.21 -16.91 5.50
CA SER A 127 2.96 -16.48 6.17
C SER A 127 1.84 -17.52 6.04
N GLU A 128 1.63 -18.01 4.81
CA GLU A 128 0.57 -18.98 4.50
C GLU A 128 0.90 -20.38 5.03
N LYS A 129 2.09 -20.91 4.71
CA LYS A 129 2.53 -22.27 5.04
C LYS A 129 2.58 -22.49 6.56
N PHE A 130 3.11 -21.53 7.30
CA PHE A 130 3.29 -21.66 8.75
C PHE A 130 2.17 -21.00 9.56
N LYS A 131 1.15 -20.42 8.90
CA LYS A 131 0.03 -19.70 9.56
C LYS A 131 0.52 -18.60 10.51
N LYS A 132 1.63 -17.93 10.16
CA LYS A 132 2.29 -16.89 10.98
C LYS A 132 2.08 -15.48 10.43
N THR A 133 0.93 -15.20 9.82
CA THR A 133 0.63 -13.94 9.14
C THR A 133 0.88 -12.72 10.03
N LYS A 134 0.49 -12.77 11.31
CA LYS A 134 0.74 -11.68 12.28
C LYS A 134 2.24 -11.35 12.41
N TYR A 135 3.08 -12.37 12.57
CA TYR A 135 4.52 -12.17 12.74
C TYR A 135 5.17 -11.63 11.47
N ILE A 136 4.72 -12.08 10.29
CA ILE A 136 5.20 -11.56 9.01
C ILE A 136 4.75 -10.10 8.81
N LEU A 137 3.51 -9.74 9.17
CA LEU A 137 3.06 -8.35 9.14
C LEU A 137 3.92 -7.47 10.08
N MET A 138 4.18 -7.91 11.30
CA MET A 138 5.04 -7.19 12.25
C MET A 138 6.48 -7.05 11.73
N LEU A 139 7.03 -8.10 11.13
CA LEU A 139 8.35 -8.03 10.47
C LEU A 139 8.35 -6.98 9.35
N CYS A 140 7.33 -6.98 8.49
CA CYS A 140 7.22 -6.02 7.39
C CYS A 140 7.07 -4.58 7.92
N ILE A 141 6.28 -4.35 8.98
CA ILE A 141 6.20 -3.01 9.62
C ILE A 141 7.57 -2.61 10.18
N SER A 142 8.33 -3.53 10.79
CA SER A 142 9.71 -3.25 11.25
C SER A 142 10.65 -2.91 10.09
N LEU A 143 10.52 -3.57 8.94
CA LEU A 143 11.28 -3.23 7.74
C LEU A 143 10.90 -1.85 7.17
N LEU A 144 9.62 -1.46 7.24
CA LEU A 144 9.20 -0.09 6.90
C LEU A 144 9.86 0.93 7.82
N ILE A 145 9.86 0.70 9.15
CA ILE A 145 10.53 1.59 10.11
C ILE A 145 12.03 1.68 9.79
N LEU A 146 12.68 0.55 9.55
CA LEU A 146 14.10 0.51 9.22
C LEU A 146 14.40 1.31 7.94
N SER A 147 13.62 1.14 6.88
CA SER A 147 13.81 1.90 5.64
C SER A 147 13.66 3.40 5.85
N GLN A 148 12.67 3.84 6.63
CA GLN A 148 12.47 5.25 6.95
C GLN A 148 13.64 5.81 7.77
N LEU A 149 14.18 5.04 8.72
CA LEU A 149 15.37 5.44 9.51
C LEU A 149 16.61 5.58 8.62
N ILE A 150 16.78 4.73 7.61
CA ILE A 150 17.90 4.85 6.68
C ILE A 150 17.73 6.09 5.78
N PHE A 151 16.50 6.43 5.36
CA PHE A 151 16.25 7.65 4.58
C PHE A 151 16.58 8.95 5.34
N LEU A 152 16.62 8.94 6.67
CA LEU A 152 17.10 10.06 7.48
C LEU A 152 18.63 10.27 7.38
N ASN A 153 19.37 9.37 6.76
CA ASN A 153 20.82 9.48 6.64
C ASN A 153 21.19 10.53 5.59
N ALA A 154 21.98 11.51 5.98
CA ALA A 154 22.44 12.59 5.08
C ALA A 154 23.43 12.14 3.99
N SER A 155 23.93 10.91 4.01
CA SER A 155 24.95 10.39 3.09
C SER A 155 24.41 9.30 2.17
N LEU A 156 23.20 9.49 1.63
CA LEU A 156 22.61 8.53 0.71
C LEU A 156 23.30 8.58 -0.66
N ASN A 157 23.87 7.46 -1.05
CA ASN A 157 24.33 7.23 -2.42
C ASN A 157 23.33 6.35 -3.18
N PHE A 158 23.53 6.17 -4.49
CA PHE A 158 22.67 5.37 -5.36
C PHE A 158 22.41 3.96 -4.82
N GLN A 159 23.45 3.26 -4.38
CA GLN A 159 23.32 1.87 -3.92
C GLN A 159 22.53 1.78 -2.62
N LEU A 160 22.84 2.64 -1.64
CA LEU A 160 22.15 2.66 -0.36
C LEU A 160 20.68 3.05 -0.54
N PHE A 161 20.40 4.03 -1.41
CA PHE A 161 19.03 4.43 -1.73
C PHE A 161 18.26 3.28 -2.40
N LEU A 162 18.85 2.62 -3.40
CA LEU A 162 18.23 1.48 -4.09
C LEU A 162 17.91 0.33 -3.13
N VAL A 163 18.86 -0.04 -2.27
CA VAL A 163 18.65 -1.10 -1.26
C VAL A 163 17.53 -0.71 -0.29
N THR A 164 17.55 0.53 0.21
CA THR A 164 16.55 1.03 1.15
C THR A 164 15.15 1.06 0.52
N LEU A 165 15.05 1.54 -0.71
CA LEU A 165 13.81 1.57 -1.47
C LEU A 165 13.30 0.14 -1.75
N THR A 166 14.21 -0.80 -2.03
CA THR A 166 13.86 -2.22 -2.20
C THR A 166 13.29 -2.81 -0.91
N ILE A 167 13.92 -2.56 0.24
CA ILE A 167 13.42 -3.00 1.55
C ILE A 167 12.02 -2.41 1.82
N PHE A 168 11.84 -1.11 1.56
CA PHE A 168 10.55 -0.44 1.68
C PHE A 168 9.47 -1.15 0.86
N PHE A 169 9.72 -1.39 -0.43
CA PHE A 169 8.74 -2.03 -1.31
C PHE A 169 8.54 -3.52 -1.02
N ILE A 170 9.54 -4.27 -0.55
CA ILE A 170 9.35 -5.65 -0.06
C ILE A 170 8.31 -5.65 1.06
N ALA A 171 8.50 -4.78 2.04
CA ALA A 171 7.59 -4.67 3.17
C ALA A 171 6.19 -4.21 2.74
N PHE A 172 6.12 -3.13 1.95
CA PHE A 172 4.88 -2.56 1.44
C PHE A 172 4.07 -3.58 0.64
N ASN A 173 4.67 -4.19 -0.39
CA ASN A 173 3.99 -5.15 -1.26
C ASN A 173 3.56 -6.42 -0.51
N SER A 174 4.37 -6.88 0.47
CA SER A 174 3.98 -8.02 1.32
C SER A 174 2.75 -7.72 2.16
N ILE A 175 2.69 -6.55 2.80
CA ILE A 175 1.53 -6.12 3.60
C ILE A 175 0.31 -5.92 2.69
N GLU A 176 0.48 -5.25 1.55
CA GLU A 176 -0.57 -4.99 0.56
C GLU A 176 -1.20 -6.29 0.03
N ALA A 177 -0.42 -7.36 -0.11
CA ALA A 177 -0.92 -8.67 -0.51
C ALA A 177 -1.61 -9.42 0.64
N LEU A 178 -1.05 -9.34 1.86
CA LEU A 178 -1.52 -10.11 3.01
C LEU A 178 -2.79 -9.54 3.64
N LEU A 179 -2.94 -8.21 3.72
CA LEU A 179 -4.09 -7.57 4.38
C LEU A 179 -5.43 -7.91 3.71
N PRO A 180 -5.63 -7.76 2.39
CA PRO A 180 -6.90 -8.13 1.75
C PRO A 180 -7.20 -9.63 1.84
N SER A 181 -6.15 -10.48 1.77
CA SER A 181 -6.29 -11.92 1.96
C SER A 181 -6.79 -12.25 3.37
N LEU A 182 -6.23 -11.60 4.38
CA LEU A 182 -6.64 -11.76 5.78
C LEU A 182 -8.05 -11.22 6.02
N LEU A 183 -8.38 -10.05 5.47
CA LEU A 183 -9.72 -9.46 5.52
C LEU A 183 -10.77 -10.43 4.95
N SER A 184 -10.52 -10.96 3.76
CA SER A 184 -11.43 -11.89 3.09
C SER A 184 -11.69 -13.17 3.89
N ARG A 185 -10.71 -13.62 4.71
CA ARG A 185 -10.84 -14.79 5.58
C ARG A 185 -11.48 -14.48 6.93
N THR A 186 -11.38 -13.23 7.39
CA THR A 186 -11.90 -12.80 8.70
C THR A 186 -13.36 -12.35 8.59
N ALA A 187 -13.71 -11.65 7.51
CA ALA A 187 -15.06 -11.14 7.28
C ALA A 187 -16.07 -12.26 7.05
N ASP A 188 -17.27 -12.11 7.60
CA ASP A 188 -18.39 -12.99 7.33
C ASP A 188 -18.75 -12.95 5.84
N THR A 189 -19.07 -14.11 5.26
CA THR A 189 -19.31 -14.26 3.81
C THR A 189 -20.39 -13.29 3.30
N GLU A 190 -21.45 -13.10 4.07
CA GLU A 190 -22.57 -12.22 3.71
C GLU A 190 -22.21 -10.73 3.79
N LYS A 191 -21.26 -10.36 4.67
CA LYS A 191 -20.81 -8.97 4.91
C LYS A 191 -19.47 -8.65 4.25
N ARG A 192 -18.87 -9.59 3.52
CA ARG A 192 -17.53 -9.43 2.93
C ARG A 192 -17.43 -8.24 1.99
N GLY A 193 -18.46 -7.99 1.18
CA GLY A 193 -18.50 -6.81 0.30
C GLY A 193 -18.47 -5.49 1.07
N LEU A 194 -19.22 -5.40 2.17
CA LEU A 194 -19.20 -4.22 3.04
C LEU A 194 -17.84 -4.05 3.73
N ALA A 195 -17.27 -5.13 4.26
CA ALA A 195 -15.95 -5.10 4.88
C ALA A 195 -14.86 -4.66 3.90
N MET A 196 -14.88 -5.17 2.65
CA MET A 196 -13.96 -4.72 1.58
C MET A 196 -14.16 -3.25 1.22
N GLY A 197 -15.41 -2.75 1.23
CA GLY A 197 -15.70 -1.34 1.00
C GLY A 197 -15.12 -0.43 2.09
N ILE A 198 -15.27 -0.80 3.37
CA ILE A 198 -14.68 -0.07 4.51
C ILE A 198 -13.16 -0.07 4.40
N PHE A 199 -12.58 -1.22 4.11
CA PHE A 199 -11.13 -1.39 3.94
C PHE A 199 -10.58 -0.50 2.82
N SER A 200 -11.22 -0.48 1.65
CA SER A 200 -10.82 0.40 0.55
C SER A 200 -10.99 1.89 0.89
N THR A 201 -12.04 2.24 1.63
CA THR A 201 -12.22 3.61 2.12
C THR A 201 -11.08 4.01 3.06
N SER A 202 -10.71 3.14 4.00
CA SER A 202 -9.57 3.35 4.90
C SER A 202 -8.25 3.51 4.13
N GLN A 203 -8.04 2.71 3.08
CA GLN A 203 -6.90 2.83 2.17
C GLN A 203 -6.79 4.22 1.54
N PHE A 204 -7.88 4.69 0.92
CA PHE A 204 -7.90 6.02 0.27
C PHE A 204 -7.81 7.17 1.27
N LEU A 205 -8.43 7.05 2.44
CA LEU A 205 -8.26 8.03 3.52
C LEU A 205 -6.80 8.08 3.99
N GLY A 206 -6.14 6.93 4.12
CA GLY A 206 -4.70 6.88 4.42
C GLY A 206 -3.87 7.64 3.39
N THR A 207 -4.11 7.40 2.09
CA THR A 207 -3.45 8.13 1.00
C THR A 207 -3.71 9.63 1.09
N PHE A 208 -4.96 10.04 1.30
CA PHE A 208 -5.33 11.45 1.43
C PHE A 208 -4.62 12.13 2.60
N PHE A 209 -4.74 11.57 3.81
CA PHE A 209 -4.11 12.15 4.99
C PHE A 209 -2.59 12.11 4.92
N GLY A 210 -2.00 11.05 4.35
CA GLY A 210 -0.56 10.95 4.14
C GLY A 210 -0.04 12.06 3.23
N GLY A 211 -0.73 12.30 2.10
CA GLY A 211 -0.41 13.39 1.19
C GLY A 211 -0.60 14.76 1.83
N ALA A 212 -1.76 15.01 2.44
CA ALA A 212 -2.07 16.30 3.05
C ALA A 212 -1.15 16.64 4.23
N ILE A 213 -0.99 15.73 5.20
CA ILE A 213 -0.17 15.94 6.39
C ILE A 213 1.32 15.94 6.04
N GLY A 214 1.77 15.00 5.18
CA GLY A 214 3.15 14.95 4.70
C GLY A 214 3.56 16.24 3.98
N GLY A 215 2.68 16.76 3.10
CA GLY A 215 2.90 18.02 2.41
C GLY A 215 2.97 19.21 3.37
N LEU A 216 2.06 19.29 4.34
CA LEU A 216 2.08 20.34 5.38
C LEU A 216 3.33 20.29 6.25
N ILE A 217 3.75 19.09 6.67
CA ILE A 217 4.97 18.93 7.48
C ILE A 217 6.20 19.36 6.67
N TYR A 218 6.26 18.99 5.39
CA TYR A 218 7.36 19.39 4.51
C TYR A 218 7.41 20.91 4.33
N ASP A 219 6.25 21.54 4.13
CA ASP A 219 6.15 23.00 3.91
C ASP A 219 6.54 23.82 5.16
N ILE A 220 6.16 23.35 6.36
CA ILE A 220 6.41 24.06 7.63
C ILE A 220 7.80 23.79 8.20
N TYR A 221 8.31 22.58 8.02
CA TYR A 221 9.58 22.15 8.62
C TYR A 221 10.60 21.76 7.53
N ASP A 222 10.75 20.45 7.28
CA ASP A 222 11.71 19.91 6.33
C ASP A 222 11.36 18.47 5.90
N LEU A 223 12.16 17.95 5.00
CA LEU A 223 12.08 16.58 4.47
C LEU A 223 12.23 15.52 5.58
N ASN A 224 13.17 15.71 6.50
CA ASN A 224 13.44 14.75 7.59
C ASN A 224 12.25 14.64 8.54
N SER A 225 11.55 15.75 8.79
CA SER A 225 10.36 15.79 9.64
C SER A 225 9.23 14.91 9.11
N VAL A 226 9.11 14.76 7.78
CA VAL A 226 8.13 13.85 7.17
C VAL A 226 8.51 12.40 7.44
N PHE A 227 9.78 12.03 7.34
CA PHE A 227 10.22 10.68 7.71
C PHE A 227 10.04 10.39 9.20
N LEU A 228 10.32 11.34 10.08
CA LEU A 228 10.06 11.19 11.51
C LEU A 228 8.57 10.98 11.81
N PHE A 229 7.70 11.72 11.12
CA PHE A 229 6.25 11.53 11.22
C PHE A 229 5.83 10.12 10.77
N THR A 230 6.33 9.64 9.63
CA THR A 230 5.99 8.30 9.13
C THR A 230 6.54 7.18 10.02
N ILE A 231 7.73 7.35 10.62
CA ILE A 231 8.28 6.46 11.64
C ILE A 231 7.37 6.42 12.87
N PHE A 232 6.93 7.57 13.37
CA PHE A 232 6.02 7.66 14.50
C PHE A 232 4.70 6.91 14.25
N VAL A 233 4.09 7.10 13.08
CA VAL A 233 2.89 6.38 12.66
C VAL A 233 3.15 4.86 12.59
N ALA A 234 4.29 4.45 12.00
CA ALA A 234 4.64 3.04 11.88
C ALA A 234 4.88 2.36 13.24
N ILE A 235 5.48 3.09 14.21
CA ILE A 235 5.69 2.60 15.58
C ILE A 235 4.34 2.40 16.28
N ILE A 236 3.43 3.37 16.21
CA ILE A 236 2.08 3.24 16.78
C ILE A 236 1.37 2.04 16.16
N TRP A 237 1.43 1.92 14.84
CA TRP A 237 0.83 0.79 14.11
C TRP A 237 1.43 -0.55 14.55
N TRP A 238 2.76 -0.63 14.72
CA TRP A 238 3.44 -1.84 15.20
C TRP A 238 2.94 -2.27 16.57
N PHE A 239 2.78 -1.33 17.52
CA PHE A 239 2.21 -1.60 18.84
C PHE A 239 0.75 -2.01 18.78
N LEU A 240 -0.07 -1.38 17.94
CA LEU A 240 -1.46 -1.78 17.72
C LEU A 240 -1.53 -3.22 17.19
N MET A 241 -0.68 -3.58 16.24
CA MET A 241 -0.61 -4.95 15.70
C MET A 241 -0.14 -5.96 16.77
N LEU A 242 0.79 -5.57 17.65
CA LEU A 242 1.24 -6.41 18.75
C LEU A 242 0.10 -6.74 19.73
N LEU A 243 -0.70 -5.74 20.10
CA LEU A 243 -1.75 -5.86 21.11
C LEU A 243 -3.01 -6.58 20.59
N MET A 244 -3.21 -6.64 19.28
CA MET A 244 -4.44 -7.19 18.73
C MET A 244 -4.37 -8.70 18.46
N PRO A 245 -5.37 -9.49 18.92
CA PRO A 245 -5.47 -10.91 18.60
C PRO A 245 -6.07 -11.08 17.19
N LEU A 246 -5.24 -11.36 16.18
CA LEU A 246 -5.73 -11.85 14.90
C LEU A 246 -6.14 -13.32 15.03
N LYS A 247 -7.39 -13.55 15.39
CA LYS A 247 -7.99 -14.89 15.36
C LYS A 247 -8.45 -15.19 13.93
N THR A 248 -7.66 -15.95 13.16
CA THR A 248 -8.17 -16.55 11.94
C THR A 248 -9.25 -17.57 12.31
N LYS A 249 -10.51 -17.33 11.91
CA LYS A 249 -11.55 -18.37 11.99
C LYS A 249 -11.01 -19.58 11.22
N LYS A 250 -10.88 -20.74 11.90
CA LYS A 250 -10.65 -22.02 11.22
C LYS A 250 -11.80 -22.20 10.24
N LEU A 251 -11.52 -22.23 8.94
CA LEU A 251 -12.47 -22.71 7.97
C LEU A 251 -12.90 -24.10 8.46
N LYS A 252 -14.17 -24.26 8.80
CA LYS A 252 -14.74 -25.59 9.01
C LYS A 252 -14.60 -26.29 7.67
N GLU A 253 -13.68 -27.24 7.60
CA GLU A 253 -13.63 -28.20 6.50
C GLU A 253 -15.02 -28.85 6.43
N LYS A 254 -15.71 -28.62 5.32
CA LYS A 254 -16.86 -29.40 4.90
C LYS A 254 -16.43 -30.31 3.77
#